data_2d3785973d572e4a7f80e75dc47b00f7
#
_entry.id   2d3785973d572e4a7f80e75dc47b00f7
#
_cell.length_a   1.000
_cell.length_b   1.000
_cell.length_c   1.000
_cell.angle_alpha   90.00
_cell.angle_beta   90.00
_cell.angle_gamma   90.00
#
_symmetry.space_group_name_H-M   'P 1'
#
loop_
_entity.id
_entity.type
_entity.pdbx_description
1 polymer ?
#
loop_
_entity_poly.entity_id
_entity_poly.type
_entity_poly.pdbx_seq_one_letter_code
_entity_poly.pdbx_strand_id
1 'polypeptide(L)'
;MRFFARIAVCMSVLGFAALGAIAPAFAAPRAEPWSRWEGHRPDSTLAVDHSVWDELLSRYNVPAADGGRRFAYGRVSADDRRRLGDYVDSLARVIATALARDQQRAFWINLYNALTVRVVLDRWPVESIRDISISPGLFSVGPWGRKLVTVEGEPLSLDDIEHRILRPIWKDPRVHYAVNCAAIGCPDLRPIAFTAANTEALLEQAARAFVNHPRGARIEDGRRLVVSSIYVWFQGDFGDGTDTAVIAHLARYAEPELKAKLAGIERISGHSYDWAINAPLK
;
A
#
# COMPACT_ATOMS: atom_id res chain seq x y z
N MET A 1 82.72 10.44 22.50
CA MET A 1 81.49 11.17 22.76
C MET A 1 80.65 11.05 21.49
N ARG A 2 79.62 10.18 21.50
CA ARG A 2 78.67 9.98 20.39
C ARG A 2 77.29 10.33 20.89
N PHE A 3 76.69 11.41 20.34
CA PHE A 3 75.31 11.84 20.62
C PHE A 3 74.35 11.00 19.80
N PHE A 4 73.41 10.30 20.42
CA PHE A 4 72.30 9.69 19.77
C PHE A 4 71.08 10.63 19.84
N ALA A 5 70.66 11.16 18.69
CA ALA A 5 69.39 11.89 18.57
C ALA A 5 68.22 10.89 18.46
N ARG A 6 67.27 11.02 19.36
CA ARG A 6 65.98 10.28 19.32
C ARG A 6 64.96 11.08 18.49
N ILE A 7 64.59 10.50 17.35
CA ILE A 7 63.48 11.02 16.54
C ILE A 7 62.16 10.46 17.10
N ALA A 8 61.29 11.36 17.60
CA ALA A 8 59.94 11.04 17.99
C ALA A 8 59.01 11.09 16.75
N VAL A 9 58.44 9.97 16.38
CA VAL A 9 57.41 9.87 15.30
C VAL A 9 56.04 10.13 15.95
N CYS A 10 55.45 11.30 15.66
CA CYS A 10 54.04 11.56 15.94
C CYS A 10 53.18 10.83 14.93
N MET A 11 52.49 9.78 15.36
CA MET A 11 51.39 9.19 14.62
C MET A 11 50.11 10.03 14.77
N SER A 12 49.76 10.76 13.73
CA SER A 12 48.44 11.44 13.64
C SER A 12 47.37 10.40 13.27
N VAL A 13 46.51 10.10 14.22
CA VAL A 13 45.29 9.26 13.97
C VAL A 13 44.25 10.15 13.27
N LEU A 14 44.09 9.97 11.96
CA LEU A 14 42.98 10.53 11.20
C LEU A 14 41.70 9.75 11.53
N GLY A 15 40.87 10.35 12.37
CA GLY A 15 39.52 9.84 12.63
C GLY A 15 38.65 9.98 11.37
N PHE A 16 38.30 8.88 10.71
CA PHE A 16 37.26 8.83 9.69
C PHE A 16 35.91 9.02 10.39
N ALA A 17 35.34 10.22 10.31
CA ALA A 17 33.93 10.44 10.61
C ALA A 17 33.10 9.78 9.47
N ALA A 18 32.45 8.65 9.76
CA ALA A 18 31.46 8.06 8.87
C ALA A 18 30.28 9.04 8.76
N LEU A 19 30.21 9.80 7.67
CA LEU A 19 29.00 10.50 7.28
C LEU A 19 27.98 9.41 6.90
N GLY A 20 27.05 9.14 7.83
CA GLY A 20 25.88 8.34 7.54
C GLY A 20 25.09 9.03 6.41
N ALA A 21 25.04 8.42 5.24
CA ALA A 21 24.19 8.87 4.14
C ALA A 21 22.74 8.84 4.64
N ILE A 22 22.16 10.02 4.90
CA ILE A 22 20.72 10.18 5.12
C ILE A 22 20.09 9.88 3.77
N ALA A 23 19.53 8.67 3.60
CA ALA A 23 18.71 8.37 2.45
C ALA A 23 17.58 9.40 2.39
N PRO A 24 17.28 10.00 1.22
CA PRO A 24 16.19 10.95 1.10
C PRO A 24 14.90 10.30 1.61
N ALA A 25 14.27 10.92 2.60
CA ALA A 25 12.97 10.51 3.05
C ALA A 25 12.01 10.63 1.85
N PHE A 26 11.47 9.51 1.39
CA PHE A 26 10.44 9.50 0.37
C PHE A 26 9.25 10.28 0.92
N ALA A 27 9.03 11.50 0.43
CA ALA A 27 7.82 12.23 0.75
C ALA A 27 6.65 11.50 0.07
N ALA A 28 5.72 11.01 0.88
CA ALA A 28 4.53 10.35 0.36
C ALA A 28 3.71 11.33 -0.50
N PRO A 29 3.08 10.86 -1.58
CA PRO A 29 2.23 11.71 -2.40
C PRO A 29 1.11 12.35 -1.59
N ARG A 30 0.87 13.65 -1.82
CA ARG A 30 -0.25 14.36 -1.20
C ARG A 30 -1.57 13.89 -1.80
N ALA A 31 -2.65 13.96 -1.00
CA ALA A 31 -4.00 13.80 -1.51
C ALA A 31 -4.38 15.08 -2.27
N GLU A 32 -4.40 15.02 -3.61
CA GLU A 32 -4.72 16.15 -4.50
C GLU A 32 -6.01 15.84 -5.27
N PRO A 33 -7.16 16.43 -4.91
CA PRO A 33 -8.44 16.12 -5.56
C PRO A 33 -8.40 16.35 -7.07
N TRP A 34 -8.90 15.38 -7.82
CA TRP A 34 -9.18 15.56 -9.24
C TRP A 34 -10.70 15.70 -9.41
N SER A 35 -11.17 16.94 -9.52
CA SER A 35 -12.58 17.32 -9.47
C SER A 35 -13.48 16.54 -10.45
N ARG A 36 -12.95 16.11 -11.60
CA ARG A 36 -13.68 15.27 -12.56
C ARG A 36 -14.30 14.05 -11.89
N TRP A 37 -13.57 13.38 -11.00
CA TRP A 37 -13.97 12.12 -10.38
C TRP A 37 -14.87 12.29 -9.14
N GLU A 38 -15.12 13.53 -8.73
CA GLU A 38 -16.15 13.83 -7.73
C GLU A 38 -17.57 13.67 -8.30
N GLY A 39 -17.71 13.69 -9.63
CA GLY A 39 -18.97 13.41 -10.31
C GLY A 39 -19.48 11.99 -10.02
N HIS A 40 -20.78 11.86 -9.70
CA HIS A 40 -21.48 10.60 -9.49
C HIS A 40 -22.98 10.79 -9.68
N ARG A 41 -23.73 9.70 -9.80
CA ARG A 41 -25.19 9.73 -9.87
C ARG A 41 -25.79 8.99 -8.67
N PRO A 42 -26.34 9.68 -7.67
CA PRO A 42 -26.87 9.06 -6.45
C PRO A 42 -27.94 7.99 -6.72
N ASP A 43 -28.79 8.22 -7.73
CA ASP A 43 -29.91 7.32 -8.05
C ASP A 43 -29.53 6.26 -9.11
N SER A 44 -28.23 6.11 -9.41
CA SER A 44 -27.78 5.12 -10.38
C SER A 44 -27.98 3.71 -9.86
N THR A 45 -28.62 2.86 -10.67
CA THR A 45 -28.73 1.42 -10.44
C THR A 45 -27.67 0.62 -11.18
N LEU A 46 -26.72 1.29 -11.86
CA LEU A 46 -25.64 0.64 -12.54
C LEU A 46 -24.75 -0.12 -11.56
N ALA A 47 -24.52 -1.37 -11.84
CA ALA A 47 -23.59 -2.21 -11.09
C ALA A 47 -22.44 -2.66 -12.01
N VAL A 48 -21.23 -2.71 -11.47
CA VAL A 48 -20.06 -3.24 -12.17
C VAL A 48 -19.90 -4.70 -11.81
N ASP A 49 -19.73 -5.56 -12.83
CA ASP A 49 -19.47 -6.98 -12.62
C ASP A 49 -18.00 -7.20 -12.24
N HIS A 50 -17.77 -7.72 -11.05
CA HIS A 50 -16.47 -8.06 -10.52
C HIS A 50 -16.23 -9.57 -10.38
N SER A 51 -17.10 -10.41 -10.96
CA SER A 51 -17.08 -11.87 -10.80
C SER A 51 -15.75 -12.50 -11.24
N VAL A 52 -15.19 -12.06 -12.36
CA VAL A 52 -13.88 -12.53 -12.84
C VAL A 52 -12.78 -12.23 -11.83
N TRP A 53 -12.79 -11.01 -11.25
CA TRP A 53 -11.81 -10.62 -10.23
C TRP A 53 -11.98 -11.44 -8.95
N ASP A 54 -13.22 -11.67 -8.54
CA ASP A 54 -13.57 -12.48 -7.38
C ASP A 54 -13.04 -13.93 -7.52
N GLU A 55 -13.25 -14.55 -8.67
CA GLU A 55 -12.72 -15.88 -8.98
C GLU A 55 -11.17 -15.91 -8.93
N LEU A 56 -10.49 -14.90 -9.49
CA LEU A 56 -9.04 -14.82 -9.48
C LEU A 56 -8.49 -14.64 -8.06
N LEU A 57 -9.13 -13.78 -7.25
CA LEU A 57 -8.79 -13.62 -5.85
C LEU A 57 -8.98 -14.92 -5.07
N SER A 58 -10.09 -15.60 -5.25
CA SER A 58 -10.38 -16.88 -4.60
C SER A 58 -9.32 -17.95 -4.95
N ARG A 59 -8.86 -17.97 -6.19
CA ARG A 59 -7.93 -18.99 -6.70
C ARG A 59 -6.47 -18.72 -6.32
N TYR A 60 -6.04 -17.47 -6.37
CA TYR A 60 -4.63 -17.11 -6.29
C TYR A 60 -4.23 -16.32 -5.05
N ASN A 61 -5.17 -15.75 -4.31
CA ASN A 61 -4.90 -15.04 -3.08
C ASN A 61 -4.99 -15.99 -1.89
N VAL A 62 -3.86 -16.63 -1.56
CA VAL A 62 -3.78 -17.74 -0.60
C VAL A 62 -3.36 -17.29 0.80
N PRO A 63 -3.80 -17.97 1.87
CA PRO A 63 -3.31 -17.75 3.22
C PRO A 63 -1.80 -17.98 3.32
N ALA A 64 -1.12 -17.25 4.19
CA ALA A 64 0.29 -17.39 4.50
C ALA A 64 0.50 -17.81 5.97
N ALA A 65 1.66 -18.40 6.27
CA ALA A 65 1.99 -18.92 7.60
C ALA A 65 2.05 -17.84 8.69
N ASP A 66 2.29 -16.59 8.31
CA ASP A 66 2.31 -15.44 9.23
C ASP A 66 0.90 -14.89 9.56
N GLY A 67 -0.15 -15.55 9.11
CA GLY A 67 -1.53 -15.10 9.29
C GLY A 67 -2.03 -14.09 8.25
N GLY A 68 -1.14 -13.61 7.36
CA GLY A 68 -1.49 -12.75 6.24
C GLY A 68 -1.90 -13.54 4.99
N ARG A 69 -1.92 -12.86 3.86
CA ARG A 69 -2.23 -13.45 2.55
C ARG A 69 -1.14 -13.10 1.53
N ARG A 70 -0.99 -13.98 0.55
CA ARG A 70 -0.03 -13.81 -0.55
C ARG A 70 -0.72 -14.08 -1.88
N PHE A 71 -0.33 -13.37 -2.93
CA PHE A 71 -0.85 -13.63 -4.26
C PHE A 71 0.12 -14.56 -5.02
N ALA A 72 -0.38 -15.71 -5.47
CA ALA A 72 0.44 -16.77 -6.09
C ALA A 72 0.73 -16.47 -7.57
N TYR A 73 1.43 -15.37 -7.87
CA TYR A 73 1.72 -14.89 -9.24
C TYR A 73 2.28 -15.98 -10.16
N GLY A 74 3.22 -16.79 -9.67
CA GLY A 74 3.84 -17.87 -10.45
C GLY A 74 2.91 -19.01 -10.79
N ARG A 75 1.71 -19.08 -10.20
CA ARG A 75 0.69 -20.11 -10.46
C ARG A 75 -0.40 -19.64 -11.41
N VAL A 76 -0.43 -18.34 -11.76
CA VAL A 76 -1.48 -17.78 -12.63
C VAL A 76 -1.30 -18.33 -14.04
N SER A 77 -2.32 -19.04 -14.53
CA SER A 77 -2.32 -19.62 -15.87
C SER A 77 -2.34 -18.52 -16.96
N ALA A 78 -1.91 -18.88 -18.17
CA ALA A 78 -1.98 -17.97 -19.31
C ALA A 78 -3.43 -17.54 -19.61
N ASP A 79 -4.40 -18.44 -19.38
CA ASP A 79 -5.82 -18.15 -19.53
C ASP A 79 -6.30 -17.12 -18.50
N ASP A 80 -5.98 -17.33 -17.24
CA ASP A 80 -6.38 -16.39 -16.18
C ASP A 80 -5.67 -15.04 -16.29
N ARG A 81 -4.46 -14.98 -16.88
CA ARG A 81 -3.81 -13.70 -17.24
C ARG A 81 -4.63 -12.96 -18.32
N ARG A 82 -5.12 -13.66 -19.34
CA ARG A 82 -6.00 -13.05 -20.34
C ARG A 82 -7.30 -12.57 -19.71
N ARG A 83 -7.96 -13.41 -18.90
CA ARG A 83 -9.19 -13.05 -18.19
C ARG A 83 -9.01 -11.80 -17.31
N LEU A 84 -7.87 -11.66 -16.63
CA LEU A 84 -7.53 -10.45 -15.87
C LEU A 84 -7.39 -9.24 -16.80
N GLY A 85 -6.73 -9.39 -17.94
CA GLY A 85 -6.63 -8.36 -18.97
C GLY A 85 -8.00 -7.90 -19.45
N ASP A 86 -8.86 -8.85 -19.87
CA ASP A 86 -10.22 -8.60 -20.34
C ASP A 86 -11.09 -7.91 -19.27
N TYR A 87 -10.91 -8.31 -17.99
CA TYR A 87 -11.58 -7.67 -16.86
C TYR A 87 -11.14 -6.22 -16.70
N VAL A 88 -9.85 -5.93 -16.71
CA VAL A 88 -9.34 -4.54 -16.63
C VAL A 88 -9.85 -3.72 -17.81
N ASP A 89 -9.87 -4.30 -19.02
CA ASP A 89 -10.40 -3.62 -20.21
C ASP A 89 -11.91 -3.39 -20.12
N SER A 90 -12.66 -4.28 -19.44
CA SER A 90 -14.07 -4.06 -19.15
C SER A 90 -14.28 -2.89 -18.19
N LEU A 91 -13.45 -2.77 -17.14
CA LEU A 91 -13.47 -1.65 -16.21
C LEU A 91 -13.12 -0.33 -16.91
N ALA A 92 -12.18 -0.34 -17.86
CA ALA A 92 -11.82 0.85 -18.64
C ALA A 92 -13.00 1.43 -19.44
N ARG A 93 -13.99 0.63 -19.79
CA ARG A 93 -15.21 1.05 -20.50
C ARG A 93 -16.33 1.56 -19.60
N VAL A 94 -16.19 1.41 -18.28
CA VAL A 94 -17.20 1.88 -17.33
C VAL A 94 -17.21 3.41 -17.30
N ILE A 95 -18.39 3.99 -17.33
CA ILE A 95 -18.60 5.42 -17.08
C ILE A 95 -18.65 5.60 -15.56
N ALA A 96 -17.48 5.79 -14.94
CA ALA A 96 -17.34 5.85 -13.49
C ALA A 96 -18.15 7.01 -12.88
N THR A 97 -18.26 8.14 -13.60
CA THR A 97 -19.06 9.30 -13.17
C THR A 97 -20.58 9.07 -13.24
N ALA A 98 -21.04 7.99 -13.88
CA ALA A 98 -22.45 7.59 -13.91
C ALA A 98 -22.82 6.58 -12.79
N LEU A 99 -21.86 6.13 -12.00
CA LEU A 99 -22.11 5.20 -10.88
C LEU A 99 -22.62 5.96 -9.63
N ALA A 100 -23.34 5.25 -8.76
CA ALA A 100 -23.58 5.70 -7.40
C ALA A 100 -22.25 5.70 -6.61
N ARG A 101 -22.16 6.50 -5.53
CA ARG A 101 -20.90 6.74 -4.81
C ARG A 101 -20.27 5.47 -4.20
N ASP A 102 -21.07 4.58 -3.69
CA ASP A 102 -20.64 3.29 -3.14
C ASP A 102 -20.15 2.33 -4.23
N GLN A 103 -20.84 2.28 -5.38
CA GLN A 103 -20.38 1.57 -6.57
C GLN A 103 -19.05 2.12 -7.11
N GLN A 104 -18.90 3.44 -7.12
CA GLN A 104 -17.65 4.10 -7.50
C GLN A 104 -16.48 3.68 -6.59
N ARG A 105 -16.72 3.61 -5.28
CA ARG A 105 -15.67 3.22 -4.33
C ARG A 105 -15.18 1.82 -4.60
N ALA A 106 -16.10 0.87 -4.75
CA ALA A 106 -15.76 -0.51 -5.08
C ALA A 106 -15.03 -0.61 -6.43
N PHE A 107 -15.51 0.10 -7.44
CA PHE A 107 -14.89 0.17 -8.76
C PHE A 107 -13.43 0.61 -8.70
N TRP A 108 -13.12 1.73 -8.04
CA TRP A 108 -11.77 2.27 -7.98
C TRP A 108 -10.82 1.37 -7.18
N ILE A 109 -11.27 0.77 -6.08
CA ILE A 109 -10.48 -0.17 -5.28
C ILE A 109 -10.13 -1.42 -6.12
N ASN A 110 -11.11 -2.01 -6.79
CA ASN A 110 -10.88 -3.20 -7.61
C ASN A 110 -9.99 -2.89 -8.82
N LEU A 111 -10.20 -1.74 -9.48
CA LEU A 111 -9.36 -1.33 -10.60
C LEU A 111 -7.89 -1.15 -10.17
N TYR A 112 -7.63 -0.48 -9.06
CA TYR A 112 -6.28 -0.34 -8.51
C TYR A 112 -5.63 -1.70 -8.27
N ASN A 113 -6.32 -2.58 -7.56
CA ASN A 113 -5.80 -3.89 -7.20
C ASN A 113 -5.57 -4.80 -8.41
N ALA A 114 -6.51 -4.83 -9.36
CA ALA A 114 -6.37 -5.60 -10.59
C ALA A 114 -5.22 -5.08 -11.48
N LEU A 115 -5.08 -3.76 -11.60
CA LEU A 115 -3.95 -3.13 -12.31
C LEU A 115 -2.61 -3.50 -11.66
N THR A 116 -2.53 -3.46 -10.34
CA THR A 116 -1.31 -3.81 -9.59
C THR A 116 -0.94 -5.27 -9.85
N VAL A 117 -1.89 -6.20 -9.75
CA VAL A 117 -1.64 -7.62 -10.03
C VAL A 117 -1.23 -7.83 -11.49
N ARG A 118 -1.89 -7.17 -12.46
CA ARG A 118 -1.54 -7.24 -13.88
C ARG A 118 -0.11 -6.78 -14.13
N VAL A 119 0.29 -5.64 -13.57
CA VAL A 119 1.65 -5.10 -13.73
C VAL A 119 2.71 -6.05 -13.19
N VAL A 120 2.47 -6.68 -12.04
CA VAL A 120 3.38 -7.70 -11.51
C VAL A 120 3.44 -8.91 -12.41
N LEU A 121 2.30 -9.43 -12.87
CA LEU A 121 2.25 -10.57 -13.79
C LEU A 121 2.98 -10.32 -15.10
N ASP A 122 2.88 -9.10 -15.65
CA ASP A 122 3.57 -8.71 -16.90
C ASP A 122 5.09 -8.72 -16.77
N ARG A 123 5.61 -8.66 -15.55
CA ARG A 123 7.05 -8.61 -15.24
C ARG A 123 7.54 -9.79 -14.42
N TRP A 124 6.63 -10.73 -14.11
CA TRP A 124 6.98 -11.89 -13.31
C TRP A 124 8.04 -12.79 -13.97
N PRO A 125 9.07 -13.28 -13.21
CA PRO A 125 9.27 -13.10 -11.78
C PRO A 125 10.01 -11.79 -11.42
N VAL A 126 9.64 -11.21 -10.26
CA VAL A 126 10.33 -10.05 -9.65
C VAL A 126 10.45 -10.27 -8.14
N GLU A 127 11.47 -9.70 -7.52
CA GLU A 127 11.67 -9.79 -6.07
C GLU A 127 10.95 -8.67 -5.31
N SER A 128 10.76 -7.53 -5.95
CA SER A 128 10.05 -6.38 -5.40
C SER A 128 9.24 -5.67 -6.48
N ILE A 129 8.08 -5.08 -6.12
CA ILE A 129 7.35 -4.20 -7.04
C ILE A 129 8.19 -2.98 -7.45
N ARG A 130 9.15 -2.59 -6.63
CA ARG A 130 10.07 -1.48 -6.92
C ARG A 130 11.00 -1.76 -8.10
N ASP A 131 11.24 -3.04 -8.43
CA ASP A 131 12.05 -3.46 -9.57
C ASP A 131 11.34 -3.22 -10.91
N ILE A 132 10.01 -3.00 -10.87
CA ILE A 132 9.19 -2.65 -12.03
C ILE A 132 9.27 -1.15 -12.28
N SER A 133 10.45 -0.65 -12.65
CA SER A 133 10.71 0.77 -12.86
C SER A 133 10.18 1.26 -14.21
N ILE A 134 8.86 1.43 -14.31
CA ILE A 134 8.17 1.91 -15.52
C ILE A 134 7.51 3.28 -15.37
N SER A 135 7.53 3.87 -14.17
CA SER A 135 7.06 5.23 -13.93
C SER A 135 7.91 6.25 -14.68
N PRO A 136 7.34 7.35 -15.18
CA PRO A 136 8.08 8.41 -15.83
C PRO A 136 9.01 9.12 -14.84
N GLY A 137 10.19 9.54 -15.32
CA GLY A 137 11.19 10.26 -14.52
C GLY A 137 12.48 9.46 -14.31
N LEU A 138 13.61 10.17 -14.32
CA LEU A 138 14.95 9.57 -14.31
C LEU A 138 15.28 8.81 -13.01
N PHE A 139 14.60 9.15 -11.91
CA PHE A 139 14.81 8.57 -10.59
C PHE A 139 13.55 7.92 -10.02
N SER A 140 12.52 7.71 -10.85
CA SER A 140 11.29 7.07 -10.40
C SER A 140 11.49 5.57 -10.20
N VAL A 141 10.92 5.05 -9.12
CA VAL A 141 10.98 3.65 -8.71
C VAL A 141 9.59 3.06 -8.75
N GLY A 142 9.47 1.83 -9.26
CA GLY A 142 8.19 1.12 -9.29
C GLY A 142 7.25 1.59 -10.42
N PRO A 143 6.01 1.04 -10.47
CA PRO A 143 5.07 1.29 -11.57
C PRO A 143 4.05 2.41 -11.30
N TRP A 144 4.01 3.00 -10.11
CA TRP A 144 2.86 3.77 -9.60
C TRP A 144 2.48 4.98 -10.44
N GLY A 145 3.46 5.73 -10.97
CA GLY A 145 3.22 6.91 -11.82
C GLY A 145 2.95 6.60 -13.29
N ARG A 146 3.10 5.33 -13.73
CA ARG A 146 2.84 4.93 -15.13
C ARG A 146 1.35 4.95 -15.43
N LYS A 147 0.93 5.58 -16.52
CA LYS A 147 -0.44 5.48 -17.01
C LYS A 147 -0.70 4.06 -17.52
N LEU A 148 -1.58 3.34 -16.84
CA LEU A 148 -1.85 1.91 -17.02
C LEU A 148 -3.21 1.61 -17.65
N VAL A 149 -4.14 2.55 -17.56
CA VAL A 149 -5.51 2.40 -18.05
C VAL A 149 -6.05 3.77 -18.46
N THR A 150 -7.02 3.79 -19.36
CA THR A 150 -7.78 5.00 -19.70
C THR A 150 -9.24 4.78 -19.32
N VAL A 151 -9.80 5.63 -18.46
CA VAL A 151 -11.22 5.63 -18.05
C VAL A 151 -11.85 6.93 -18.47
N GLU A 152 -12.98 6.91 -19.15
CA GLU A 152 -13.67 8.09 -19.68
C GLU A 152 -12.73 9.08 -20.41
N GLY A 153 -11.79 8.55 -21.20
CA GLY A 153 -10.82 9.34 -21.97
C GLY A 153 -9.61 9.84 -21.17
N GLU A 154 -9.58 9.67 -19.85
CA GLU A 154 -8.46 10.10 -19.01
C GLU A 154 -7.47 8.94 -18.74
N PRO A 155 -6.19 9.11 -19.08
CA PRO A 155 -5.16 8.13 -18.74
C PRO A 155 -4.83 8.19 -17.26
N LEU A 156 -4.93 7.06 -16.56
CA LEU A 156 -4.76 6.93 -15.11
C LEU A 156 -3.57 6.03 -14.75
N SER A 157 -2.88 6.42 -13.69
CA SER A 157 -1.87 5.64 -12.99
C SER A 157 -2.42 5.14 -11.65
N LEU A 158 -1.68 4.25 -10.97
CA LEU A 158 -2.02 3.84 -9.60
C LEU A 158 -2.01 5.04 -8.66
N ASP A 159 -1.03 5.95 -8.80
CA ASP A 159 -0.96 7.19 -8.02
C ASP A 159 -2.20 8.08 -8.22
N ASP A 160 -2.71 8.20 -9.45
CA ASP A 160 -3.94 8.98 -9.69
C ASP A 160 -5.13 8.34 -8.97
N ILE A 161 -5.28 7.01 -9.06
CA ILE A 161 -6.42 6.32 -8.45
C ILE A 161 -6.36 6.44 -6.92
N GLU A 162 -5.20 6.23 -6.31
CA GLU A 162 -5.07 6.30 -4.86
C GLU A 162 -5.07 7.74 -4.35
N HIS A 163 -4.20 8.60 -4.89
CA HIS A 163 -3.90 9.90 -4.27
C HIS A 163 -4.74 11.04 -4.81
N ARG A 164 -5.38 10.88 -5.97
CA ARG A 164 -6.21 11.92 -6.57
C ARG A 164 -7.71 11.56 -6.63
N ILE A 165 -8.04 10.28 -6.39
CA ILE A 165 -9.42 9.80 -6.40
C ILE A 165 -9.82 9.23 -5.04
N LEU A 166 -9.27 8.07 -4.64
CA LEU A 166 -9.73 7.36 -3.45
C LEU A 166 -9.52 8.16 -2.15
N ARG A 167 -8.32 8.64 -1.89
CA ARG A 167 -7.99 9.36 -0.66
C ARG A 167 -8.77 10.68 -0.50
N PRO A 168 -8.78 11.59 -1.49
CA PRO A 168 -9.42 12.89 -1.33
C PRO A 168 -10.94 12.85 -1.37
N ILE A 169 -11.56 11.92 -2.13
CA ILE A 169 -13.01 11.86 -2.30
C ILE A 169 -13.68 11.26 -1.05
N TRP A 170 -13.17 10.13 -0.56
CA TRP A 170 -13.80 9.46 0.59
C TRP A 170 -13.26 9.92 1.94
N LYS A 171 -12.04 10.46 2.01
CA LYS A 171 -11.37 10.92 3.25
C LYS A 171 -11.48 9.89 4.37
N ASP A 172 -11.36 8.64 4.00
CA ASP A 172 -11.47 7.49 4.89
C ASP A 172 -10.11 6.78 4.96
N PRO A 173 -9.42 6.78 6.12
CA PRO A 173 -8.11 6.15 6.25
C PRO A 173 -8.11 4.66 5.93
N ARG A 174 -9.27 4.01 5.97
CA ARG A 174 -9.39 2.58 5.64
C ARG A 174 -9.11 2.27 4.17
N VAL A 175 -9.05 3.28 3.31
CA VAL A 175 -8.62 3.10 1.91
C VAL A 175 -7.22 2.52 1.84
N HIS A 176 -6.35 2.88 2.78
CA HIS A 176 -5.00 2.32 2.87
C HIS A 176 -4.95 0.82 3.17
N TYR A 177 -6.04 0.23 3.68
CA TYR A 177 -6.16 -1.22 3.91
C TYR A 177 -6.86 -1.95 2.76
N ALA A 178 -7.43 -1.22 1.81
CA ALA A 178 -8.15 -1.77 0.66
C ALA A 178 -7.28 -1.88 -0.58
N VAL A 179 -6.33 -0.96 -0.77
CA VAL A 179 -5.41 -0.95 -1.91
C VAL A 179 -4.12 -1.71 -1.56
N ASN A 180 -3.69 -2.58 -2.47
CA ASN A 180 -2.50 -3.41 -2.27
C ASN A 180 -1.45 -3.10 -3.34
N CYS A 181 -0.28 -2.66 -2.89
CA CYS A 181 0.85 -2.32 -3.77
C CYS A 181 1.77 -3.52 -4.07
N ALA A 182 1.31 -4.76 -3.89
CA ALA A 182 2.05 -5.99 -4.14
C ALA A 182 3.32 -6.19 -3.28
N ALA A 183 3.49 -5.46 -2.18
CA ALA A 183 4.58 -5.67 -1.23
C ALA A 183 4.11 -6.46 0.00
N ILE A 184 5.01 -7.18 0.67
CA ILE A 184 4.71 -7.85 1.96
C ILE A 184 4.28 -6.83 3.01
N GLY A 185 4.86 -5.63 3.01
CA GLY A 185 4.48 -4.55 3.93
C GLY A 185 3.09 -3.96 3.71
N CYS A 186 2.47 -4.19 2.54
CA CYS A 186 1.09 -3.78 2.27
C CYS A 186 0.08 -4.53 3.13
N PRO A 187 -1.08 -3.92 3.42
CA PRO A 187 -2.28 -4.67 3.80
C PRO A 187 -2.63 -5.72 2.76
N ASP A 188 -3.19 -6.83 3.22
CA ASP A 188 -3.48 -7.95 2.34
C ASP A 188 -4.59 -7.65 1.33
N LEU A 189 -4.47 -8.13 0.10
CA LEU A 189 -5.61 -8.24 -0.80
C LEU A 189 -6.74 -9.00 -0.09
N ARG A 190 -7.98 -8.50 -0.23
CA ARG A 190 -9.13 -9.23 0.29
C ARG A 190 -9.37 -10.48 -0.57
N PRO A 191 -9.89 -11.59 0.00
CA PRO A 191 -10.13 -12.82 -0.74
C PRO A 191 -11.32 -12.75 -1.71
N ILE A 192 -12.06 -11.67 -1.67
CA ILE A 192 -13.21 -11.38 -2.54
C ILE A 192 -13.15 -9.96 -3.06
N ALA A 193 -13.77 -9.71 -4.20
CA ALA A 193 -13.89 -8.39 -4.80
C ALA A 193 -14.73 -7.44 -3.93
N PHE A 194 -14.43 -6.15 -3.97
CA PHE A 194 -15.26 -5.12 -3.38
C PHE A 194 -16.52 -4.90 -4.23
N THR A 195 -17.65 -4.71 -3.58
CA THR A 195 -18.93 -4.31 -4.19
C THR A 195 -19.55 -3.21 -3.33
N ALA A 196 -20.54 -2.48 -3.84
CA ALA A 196 -21.26 -1.50 -3.01
C ALA A 196 -21.79 -2.12 -1.72
N ALA A 197 -22.31 -3.36 -1.79
CA ALA A 197 -22.92 -4.04 -0.66
C ALA A 197 -21.91 -4.49 0.41
N ASN A 198 -20.67 -4.83 0.05
CA ASN A 198 -19.70 -5.41 0.99
C ASN A 198 -18.56 -4.48 1.37
N THR A 199 -18.40 -3.33 0.70
CA THR A 199 -17.24 -2.44 0.86
C THR A 199 -17.02 -2.04 2.32
N GLU A 200 -18.03 -1.60 3.04
CA GLU A 200 -17.88 -1.18 4.44
C GLU A 200 -17.42 -2.32 5.34
N ALA A 201 -18.00 -3.49 5.18
CA ALA A 201 -17.61 -4.68 5.95
C ALA A 201 -16.17 -5.12 5.64
N LEU A 202 -15.76 -5.09 4.35
CA LEU A 202 -14.40 -5.46 3.96
C LEU A 202 -13.36 -4.45 4.43
N LEU A 203 -13.67 -3.15 4.42
CA LEU A 203 -12.80 -2.10 4.96
C LEU A 203 -12.57 -2.26 6.47
N GLU A 204 -13.63 -2.52 7.22
CA GLU A 204 -13.57 -2.77 8.67
C GLU A 204 -12.73 -4.02 8.97
N GLN A 205 -12.96 -5.11 8.26
CA GLN A 205 -12.18 -6.35 8.40
C GLN A 205 -10.71 -6.15 8.02
N ALA A 206 -10.43 -5.40 6.95
CA ALA A 206 -9.07 -5.13 6.50
C ALA A 206 -8.30 -4.28 7.53
N ALA A 207 -8.95 -3.26 8.10
CA ALA A 207 -8.38 -2.44 9.16
C ALA A 207 -8.05 -3.29 10.39
N ARG A 208 -8.99 -4.10 10.88
CA ARG A 208 -8.73 -5.00 12.02
C ARG A 208 -7.62 -6.00 11.74
N ALA A 209 -7.66 -6.64 10.58
CA ALA A 209 -6.64 -7.63 10.21
C ALA A 209 -5.24 -7.01 10.16
N PHE A 210 -5.10 -5.81 9.59
CA PHE A 210 -3.79 -5.18 9.45
C PHE A 210 -3.28 -4.57 10.76
N VAL A 211 -4.13 -3.88 11.51
CA VAL A 211 -3.74 -3.27 12.81
C VAL A 211 -3.24 -4.32 13.79
N ASN A 212 -3.88 -5.50 13.85
CA ASN A 212 -3.50 -6.57 14.78
C ASN A 212 -2.39 -7.48 14.25
N HIS A 213 -1.96 -7.30 13.00
CA HIS A 213 -0.80 -8.01 12.47
C HIS A 213 0.50 -7.27 12.82
N PRO A 214 1.61 -7.98 13.15
CA PRO A 214 2.90 -7.33 13.49
C PRO A 214 3.44 -6.36 12.41
N ARG A 215 3.02 -6.52 11.15
CA ARG A 215 3.34 -5.57 10.06
C ARG A 215 2.62 -4.22 10.24
N GLY A 216 1.42 -4.22 10.81
CA GLY A 216 0.62 -3.02 11.05
C GLY A 216 1.06 -2.27 12.28
N ALA A 217 1.01 -2.93 13.44
CA ALA A 217 1.45 -2.36 14.70
C ALA A 217 1.98 -3.44 15.65
N ARG A 218 3.07 -3.14 16.36
CA ARG A 218 3.63 -4.01 17.40
C ARG A 218 4.26 -3.20 18.51
N ILE A 219 4.25 -3.76 19.69
CA ILE A 219 4.92 -3.18 20.87
C ILE A 219 6.21 -3.96 21.13
N GLU A 220 7.34 -3.27 21.06
CA GLU A 220 8.66 -3.79 21.38
C GLU A 220 9.07 -3.33 22.79
N ASP A 221 9.79 -4.18 23.53
CA ASP A 221 10.29 -3.92 24.88
C ASP A 221 9.20 -3.39 25.85
N GLY A 222 7.95 -3.83 25.65
CA GLY A 222 6.78 -3.47 26.46
C GLY A 222 6.26 -2.04 26.34
N ARG A 223 6.96 -1.14 25.63
CA ARG A 223 6.62 0.31 25.58
C ARG A 223 6.90 1.02 24.26
N ARG A 224 7.64 0.40 23.35
CA ARG A 224 8.02 1.04 22.08
C ARG A 224 7.01 0.64 20.99
N LEU A 225 6.19 1.58 20.55
CA LEU A 225 5.30 1.37 19.44
C LEU A 225 6.07 1.46 18.12
N VAL A 226 6.11 0.35 17.39
CA VAL A 226 6.61 0.30 16.01
C VAL A 226 5.43 0.01 15.08
N VAL A 227 5.28 0.82 14.05
CA VAL A 227 4.14 0.75 13.12
C VAL A 227 4.57 0.50 11.68
N SER A 228 3.61 0.16 10.81
CA SER A 228 3.83 0.21 9.38
C SER A 228 4.20 1.63 8.93
N SER A 229 5.13 1.76 8.00
CA SER A 229 5.48 3.06 7.42
C SER A 229 4.28 3.77 6.76
N ILE A 230 3.21 3.06 6.41
CA ILE A 230 1.96 3.65 5.91
C ILE A 230 1.43 4.73 6.86
N TYR A 231 1.46 4.47 8.18
CA TYR A 231 0.96 5.44 9.17
C TYR A 231 1.84 6.68 9.29
N VAL A 232 3.10 6.60 8.91
CA VAL A 232 4.03 7.73 8.89
C VAL A 232 3.97 8.47 7.56
N TRP A 233 3.92 7.74 6.46
CA TRP A 233 3.82 8.34 5.13
C TRP A 233 2.52 9.11 4.90
N PHE A 234 1.42 8.58 5.41
CA PHE A 234 0.07 9.13 5.21
C PHE A 234 -0.56 9.60 6.53
N GLN A 235 0.27 10.06 7.46
CA GLN A 235 -0.14 10.40 8.82
C GLN A 235 -1.36 11.34 8.87
N GLY A 236 -1.43 12.31 7.95
CA GLY A 236 -2.56 13.23 7.86
C GLY A 236 -3.90 12.59 7.45
N ASP A 237 -3.89 11.39 6.88
CA ASP A 237 -5.14 10.68 6.55
C ASP A 237 -5.74 9.98 7.79
N PHE A 238 -4.93 9.73 8.83
CA PHE A 238 -5.37 9.06 10.06
C PHE A 238 -5.87 10.01 11.14
N GLY A 239 -5.99 11.31 10.83
CA GLY A 239 -6.50 12.33 11.72
C GLY A 239 -5.86 13.71 11.44
N ASP A 240 -5.36 14.36 12.49
CA ASP A 240 -4.76 15.69 12.42
C ASP A 240 -3.26 15.70 12.03
N GLY A 241 -2.71 14.54 11.65
CA GLY A 241 -1.30 14.42 11.29
C GLY A 241 -0.37 14.28 12.49
N THR A 242 -0.87 13.87 13.65
CA THR A 242 -0.09 13.61 14.86
C THR A 242 0.04 12.13 15.18
N ASP A 243 1.06 11.76 15.96
CA ASP A 243 1.20 10.38 16.46
C ASP A 243 0.01 9.98 17.33
N THR A 244 -0.54 10.91 18.10
CA THR A 244 -1.72 10.68 18.93
C THR A 244 -2.94 10.27 18.11
N ALA A 245 -3.16 10.94 16.97
CA ALA A 245 -4.27 10.58 16.07
C ALA A 245 -4.09 9.19 15.46
N VAL A 246 -2.87 8.84 15.04
CA VAL A 246 -2.56 7.48 14.56
C VAL A 246 -2.78 6.45 15.67
N ILE A 247 -2.31 6.69 16.88
CA ILE A 247 -2.50 5.78 18.02
C ILE A 247 -3.99 5.60 18.35
N ALA A 248 -4.77 6.67 18.32
CA ALA A 248 -6.22 6.60 18.51
C ALA A 248 -6.89 5.76 17.40
N HIS A 249 -6.45 5.94 16.14
CA HIS A 249 -6.92 5.11 15.03
C HIS A 249 -6.56 3.63 15.23
N LEU A 250 -5.32 3.30 15.61
CA LEU A 250 -4.91 1.94 15.93
C LEU A 250 -5.76 1.35 17.07
N ALA A 251 -5.96 2.08 18.16
CA ALA A 251 -6.74 1.65 19.32
C ALA A 251 -8.21 1.34 18.98
N ARG A 252 -8.76 1.97 17.93
CA ARG A 252 -10.12 1.70 17.43
C ARG A 252 -10.26 0.29 16.88
N TYR A 253 -9.23 -0.22 16.19
CA TYR A 253 -9.24 -1.52 15.51
C TYR A 253 -8.46 -2.61 16.26
N ALA A 254 -7.69 -2.22 17.28
CA ALA A 254 -6.90 -3.15 18.07
C ALA A 254 -7.77 -4.13 18.86
N GLU A 255 -7.33 -5.38 18.88
CA GLU A 255 -7.83 -6.40 19.81
C GLU A 255 -7.46 -6.06 21.25
N PRO A 256 -8.15 -6.64 22.25
CA PRO A 256 -8.00 -6.25 23.65
C PRO A 256 -6.55 -6.20 24.15
N GLU A 257 -5.71 -7.15 23.75
CA GLU A 257 -4.32 -7.21 24.17
C GLU A 257 -3.50 -6.04 23.61
N LEU A 258 -3.58 -5.80 22.29
CA LEU A 258 -2.89 -4.68 21.66
C LEU A 258 -3.44 -3.34 22.17
N LYS A 259 -4.75 -3.24 22.33
CA LYS A 259 -5.42 -2.04 22.85
C LYS A 259 -4.94 -1.68 24.24
N ALA A 260 -4.80 -2.68 25.13
CA ALA A 260 -4.26 -2.46 26.48
C ALA A 260 -2.82 -1.97 26.44
N LYS A 261 -1.99 -2.51 25.53
CA LYS A 261 -0.59 -2.09 25.35
C LYS A 261 -0.47 -0.68 24.75
N LEU A 262 -1.42 -0.26 23.91
CA LEU A 262 -1.46 1.10 23.35
C LEU A 262 -1.85 2.14 24.39
N ALA A 263 -2.54 1.75 25.46
CA ALA A 263 -2.91 2.64 26.54
C ALA A 263 -1.62 3.19 27.23
N GLY A 264 -1.46 4.51 27.21
CA GLY A 264 -0.28 5.18 27.79
C GLY A 264 0.89 5.35 26.82
N ILE A 265 0.75 4.94 25.55
CA ILE A 265 1.71 5.28 24.49
C ILE A 265 1.31 6.62 23.86
N GLU A 266 2.22 7.58 23.85
CA GLU A 266 1.97 8.93 23.36
C GLU A 266 2.61 9.21 22.00
N ARG A 267 3.57 8.37 21.57
CA ARG A 267 4.31 8.57 20.32
C ARG A 267 4.68 7.27 19.63
N ILE A 268 4.87 7.34 18.34
CA ILE A 268 5.43 6.28 17.50
C ILE A 268 6.95 6.27 17.73
N SER A 269 7.49 5.11 18.11
CA SER A 269 8.93 4.95 18.41
C SER A 269 9.74 4.53 17.17
N GLY A 270 9.07 4.03 16.14
CA GLY A 270 9.70 3.62 14.90
C GLY A 270 8.68 3.09 13.89
N HIS A 271 9.13 2.89 12.67
CA HIS A 271 8.30 2.34 11.61
C HIS A 271 9.13 1.44 10.69
N SER A 272 8.46 0.50 10.02
CA SER A 272 9.11 -0.40 9.06
C SER A 272 8.17 -0.74 7.90
N TYR A 273 8.75 -1.12 6.76
CA TYR A 273 8.00 -1.58 5.60
C TYR A 273 8.83 -2.58 4.80
N ASP A 274 8.23 -3.71 4.45
CA ASP A 274 8.87 -4.74 3.65
C ASP A 274 8.43 -4.60 2.19
N TRP A 275 9.37 -4.27 1.32
CA TRP A 275 9.15 -4.08 -0.12
C TRP A 275 9.26 -5.37 -0.94
N ALA A 276 9.59 -6.51 -0.32
CA ALA A 276 9.58 -7.79 -1.00
C ALA A 276 8.18 -8.08 -1.57
N ILE A 277 8.15 -8.72 -2.74
CA ILE A 277 6.90 -9.05 -3.43
C ILE A 277 6.02 -9.94 -2.53
N ASN A 278 4.72 -9.67 -2.46
CA ASN A 278 3.76 -10.40 -1.66
C ASN A 278 3.36 -11.77 -2.26
N ALA A 279 4.35 -12.52 -2.76
CA ALA A 279 4.18 -13.88 -3.25
C ALA A 279 4.36 -14.90 -2.12
N PRO A 280 3.77 -16.12 -2.22
CA PRO A 280 4.11 -17.23 -1.34
C PRO A 280 5.62 -17.51 -1.38
N LEU A 281 6.20 -17.86 -0.23
CA LEU A 281 7.58 -18.39 -0.18
C LEU A 281 7.67 -19.64 -1.05
N LYS A 282 8.79 -19.78 -1.77
CA LYS A 282 9.08 -20.95 -2.60
C LYS A 282 9.28 -22.18 -1.77
#